data_639f15c35c1ffc8a3bd97ad5ddddedf5
#
_entry.id   639f15c35c1ffc8a3bd97ad5ddddedf5
#
_cell.length_a   1.000
_cell.length_b   1.000
_cell.length_c   1.000
_cell.angle_alpha   90.00
_cell.angle_beta   90.00
_cell.angle_gamma   90.00
#
_symmetry.space_group_name_H-M   'P 1'
#
loop_
_entity.id
_entity.type
_entity.pdbx_description
1 polymer ?
#
loop_
_entity_poly.entity_id
_entity_poly.type
_entity_poly.pdbx_seq_one_letter_code
_entity_poly.pdbx_strand_id
1 'polypeptide(L)'
;MRHEARQDGAREARGAVRGGDGGAFLIDGHGTIVGFDGGMERLTGWTAADVVGRVAGAPILVDGVASIPSAVADTTEIALMARDGSVLDVEAAVVRESGLGNRYTVSILRVVARSDAGRLAPFAGCDALTGLASRESFLERLDVEMRAAASGGRPLALVLADVDHLRKVADTRGRDAAASVLRKLAGILRAGVREEDLVARIAEDDFAVILNGLGRGSARQVAARLRSTVERFRFTATWDDTSSFGVTMSLGAASYPTDAESAADLVSRAQEALDEARSLGRNRVWCYTRRPRVPLRTPVYLDGAAPLLLGYTQDLSPSGLFVATSAPIDVGMRCALSFPLPTAQGNVHVIGRVVRTVPLAVAAPAPTRSAGMGVEFERFGPEDRRAIDAYLYESEARTPLPDSDAFAS
;
A
#
# COMPACT_ATOMS: atom_id res chain seq x y z
N MET A 1 -11.10 -41.67 -17.66
CA MET A 1 -9.97 -40.92 -18.30
C MET A 1 -9.46 -39.72 -17.55
N ARG A 2 -10.22 -38.96 -16.74
CA ARG A 2 -9.66 -37.82 -15.95
C ARG A 2 -9.08 -38.21 -14.58
N HIS A 3 -9.32 -39.40 -14.10
CA HIS A 3 -8.79 -39.89 -12.82
C HIS A 3 -7.45 -40.61 -12.97
N GLU A 4 -7.20 -41.23 -14.11
CA GLU A 4 -5.95 -41.94 -14.42
C GLU A 4 -4.79 -40.98 -14.73
N ALA A 5 -5.07 -39.85 -15.42
CA ALA A 5 -4.05 -38.84 -15.70
C ALA A 5 -3.51 -38.12 -14.45
N ARG A 6 -4.25 -38.17 -13.32
CA ARG A 6 -3.79 -37.66 -12.01
C ARG A 6 -2.83 -38.61 -11.29
N GLN A 7 -2.87 -39.90 -11.59
CA GLN A 7 -2.01 -40.91 -10.96
C GLN A 7 -0.68 -41.10 -11.68
N ASP A 8 -0.60 -40.83 -12.98
CA ASP A 8 0.62 -41.03 -13.75
C ASP A 8 1.65 -39.91 -13.53
N GLY A 9 1.25 -38.64 -13.40
CA GLY A 9 2.18 -37.55 -13.06
C GLY A 9 2.83 -37.71 -11.67
N ALA A 10 2.11 -38.30 -10.70
CA ALA A 10 2.64 -38.64 -9.40
C ALA A 10 3.60 -39.84 -9.41
N ARG A 11 3.57 -40.69 -10.44
CA ARG A 11 4.46 -41.82 -10.59
C ARG A 11 5.81 -41.47 -11.19
N GLU A 12 5.87 -40.51 -12.13
CA GLU A 12 7.16 -40.07 -12.71
C GLU A 12 7.98 -39.24 -11.74
N ALA A 13 7.37 -38.42 -10.87
CA ALA A 13 8.07 -37.70 -9.82
C ALA A 13 8.70 -38.64 -8.75
N ARG A 14 8.16 -39.85 -8.57
CA ARG A 14 8.72 -40.88 -7.65
C ARG A 14 10.03 -41.47 -8.10
N GLY A 15 10.45 -41.28 -9.35
CA GLY A 15 11.68 -41.84 -9.89
C GLY A 15 12.95 -41.09 -9.48
N ALA A 16 12.87 -39.87 -9.02
CA ALA A 16 14.05 -39.02 -8.75
C ALA A 16 14.52 -38.99 -7.29
N VAL A 17 13.72 -39.44 -6.32
CA VAL A 17 14.09 -39.39 -4.89
C VAL A 17 14.31 -40.81 -4.32
N ARG A 18 15.54 -41.27 -4.37
CA ARG A 18 16.02 -42.44 -3.59
C ARG A 18 16.73 -41.94 -2.34
N GLY A 19 15.95 -41.74 -1.25
CA GLY A 19 16.53 -41.41 0.06
C GLY A 19 15.42 -40.93 1.04
N GLY A 20 15.28 -41.60 2.16
CA GLY A 20 14.12 -41.69 3.07
C GLY A 20 13.52 -40.42 3.70
N ASP A 21 14.06 -39.21 3.50
CA ASP A 21 13.62 -37.98 4.20
C ASP A 21 13.26 -36.81 3.27
N GLY A 22 12.98 -37.06 2.00
CA GLY A 22 12.62 -36.03 1.01
C GLY A 22 11.14 -35.98 0.71
N GLY A 23 10.69 -34.90 0.11
CA GLY A 23 9.33 -34.67 -0.39
C GLY A 23 9.35 -33.83 -1.65
N ALA A 24 8.21 -33.74 -2.35
CA ALA A 24 8.07 -32.89 -3.50
C ALA A 24 6.73 -32.15 -3.52
N PHE A 25 6.75 -30.95 -4.05
CA PHE A 25 5.52 -30.19 -4.34
C PHE A 25 5.58 -29.58 -5.73
N LEU A 26 4.42 -29.37 -6.33
CA LEU A 26 4.27 -28.76 -7.64
C LEU A 26 3.72 -27.36 -7.50
N ILE A 27 4.26 -26.45 -8.28
CA ILE A 27 3.73 -25.08 -8.42
C ILE A 27 3.41 -24.80 -9.88
N ASP A 28 2.38 -24.00 -10.11
CA ASP A 28 2.07 -23.47 -11.45
C ASP A 28 2.92 -22.21 -11.74
N GLY A 29 2.79 -21.66 -12.96
CA GLY A 29 3.48 -20.45 -13.38
C GLY A 29 3.12 -19.17 -12.61
N HIS A 30 2.16 -19.24 -11.70
CA HIS A 30 1.76 -18.17 -10.78
C HIS A 30 2.24 -18.41 -9.35
N GLY A 31 3.04 -19.48 -9.15
CA GLY A 31 3.54 -19.88 -7.85
C GLY A 31 2.49 -20.54 -6.94
N THR A 32 1.35 -20.97 -7.49
CA THR A 32 0.32 -21.67 -6.70
C THR A 32 0.68 -23.14 -6.57
N ILE A 33 0.59 -23.69 -5.38
CA ILE A 33 0.81 -25.13 -5.12
C ILE A 33 -0.34 -25.90 -5.73
N VAL A 34 -0.02 -26.74 -6.71
CA VAL A 34 -0.99 -27.61 -7.42
C VAL A 34 -0.85 -29.08 -7.08
N GLY A 35 0.22 -29.44 -6.35
CA GLY A 35 0.47 -30.78 -5.85
C GLY A 35 1.37 -30.74 -4.62
N PHE A 36 1.17 -31.70 -3.71
CA PHE A 36 1.91 -31.81 -2.46
C PHE A 36 1.93 -33.27 -2.04
N ASP A 37 3.11 -33.85 -1.90
CA ASP A 37 3.21 -35.29 -1.63
C ASP A 37 3.29 -35.65 -0.15
N GLY A 38 3.13 -36.93 0.18
CA GLY A 38 3.21 -37.38 1.56
C GLY A 38 4.61 -37.25 2.19
N GLY A 39 5.66 -37.04 1.40
CA GLY A 39 6.98 -36.68 1.87
C GLY A 39 6.99 -35.29 2.48
N MET A 40 6.43 -34.33 1.75
CA MET A 40 6.26 -32.97 2.23
C MET A 40 5.34 -32.89 3.46
N GLU A 41 4.28 -33.71 3.50
CA GLU A 41 3.40 -33.75 4.69
C GLU A 41 4.16 -34.19 5.94
N ARG A 42 5.00 -35.23 5.82
CA ARG A 42 5.83 -35.69 6.93
C ARG A 42 6.90 -34.68 7.33
N LEU A 43 7.52 -34.04 6.33
CA LEU A 43 8.62 -33.11 6.54
C LEU A 43 8.16 -31.81 7.22
N THR A 44 7.05 -31.25 6.75
CA THR A 44 6.57 -29.94 7.18
C THR A 44 5.41 -29.98 8.17
N GLY A 45 4.72 -31.11 8.30
CA GLY A 45 3.51 -31.23 9.09
C GLY A 45 2.26 -30.60 8.47
N TRP A 46 2.37 -29.96 7.29
CA TRP A 46 1.23 -29.48 6.52
C TRP A 46 0.61 -30.63 5.73
N THR A 47 -0.72 -30.67 5.60
CA THR A 47 -1.38 -31.61 4.70
C THR A 47 -1.61 -31.02 3.31
N ALA A 48 -1.75 -31.87 2.28
CA ALA A 48 -2.08 -31.39 0.94
C ALA A 48 -3.36 -30.57 0.93
N ALA A 49 -4.35 -30.90 1.77
CA ALA A 49 -5.60 -30.13 1.90
C ALA A 49 -5.39 -28.73 2.45
N ASP A 50 -4.38 -28.52 3.29
CA ASP A 50 -4.07 -27.21 3.87
C ASP A 50 -3.38 -26.28 2.87
N VAL A 51 -2.66 -26.80 1.89
CA VAL A 51 -1.71 -26.02 1.08
C VAL A 51 -2.00 -25.99 -0.42
N VAL A 52 -2.61 -27.02 -0.98
CA VAL A 52 -2.95 -27.05 -2.42
C VAL A 52 -3.97 -25.97 -2.74
N GLY A 53 -3.70 -25.17 -3.77
CA GLY A 53 -4.46 -24.00 -4.17
C GLY A 53 -3.99 -22.70 -3.50
N ARG A 54 -2.98 -22.74 -2.62
CA ARG A 54 -2.34 -21.54 -2.04
C ARG A 54 -1.09 -21.18 -2.84
N VAL A 55 -0.75 -19.88 -2.85
CA VAL A 55 0.54 -19.43 -3.38
C VAL A 55 1.63 -19.97 -2.46
N ALA A 56 2.69 -20.55 -3.04
CA ALA A 56 3.77 -21.21 -2.32
C ALA A 56 4.62 -20.27 -1.42
N GLY A 57 4.34 -18.95 -1.42
CA GLY A 57 4.96 -18.00 -0.51
C GLY A 57 4.69 -18.39 0.95
N ALA A 58 3.81 -17.73 1.64
CA ALA A 58 3.40 -18.16 2.97
C ALA A 58 2.22 -19.17 2.83
N PRO A 59 2.18 -20.31 3.49
CA PRO A 59 2.98 -20.67 4.69
C PRO A 59 4.17 -21.61 4.44
N ILE A 60 4.58 -21.90 3.22
CA ILE A 60 5.54 -22.98 2.95
C ILE A 60 6.93 -22.48 2.60
N LEU A 61 7.07 -21.46 1.77
CA LEU A 61 8.37 -20.88 1.40
C LEU A 61 8.62 -19.59 2.20
N VAL A 62 9.68 -19.58 2.99
CA VAL A 62 10.05 -18.43 3.83
C VAL A 62 10.39 -17.20 2.98
N ASP A 63 11.12 -17.40 1.89
CA ASP A 63 11.58 -16.31 1.01
C ASP A 63 10.67 -16.09 -0.22
N GLY A 64 9.49 -16.75 -0.24
CA GLY A 64 8.54 -16.67 -1.32
C GLY A 64 8.96 -17.43 -2.59
N VAL A 65 8.10 -17.35 -3.61
CA VAL A 65 8.33 -18.04 -4.92
C VAL A 65 9.53 -17.46 -5.67
N ALA A 66 9.96 -16.25 -5.33
CA ALA A 66 11.12 -15.60 -5.94
C ALA A 66 12.46 -16.31 -5.64
N SER A 67 12.52 -17.10 -4.55
CA SER A 67 13.68 -17.93 -4.24
C SER A 67 13.80 -19.21 -5.09
N ILE A 68 12.77 -19.50 -5.90
CA ILE A 68 12.81 -20.66 -6.82
C ILE A 68 13.47 -20.21 -8.13
N PRO A 69 14.65 -20.72 -8.48
CA PRO A 69 15.36 -20.31 -9.69
C PRO A 69 14.52 -20.57 -10.95
N SER A 70 14.50 -19.63 -11.86
CA SER A 70 13.85 -19.80 -13.19
C SER A 70 14.66 -20.72 -14.13
N ALA A 71 15.87 -21.09 -13.78
CA ALA A 71 16.76 -21.94 -14.56
C ALA A 71 16.66 -23.42 -14.10
N VAL A 72 16.41 -24.30 -15.04
CA VAL A 72 16.30 -25.74 -14.85
C VAL A 72 17.71 -26.33 -14.59
N ALA A 73 17.84 -27.15 -13.55
CA ALA A 73 18.92 -28.10 -13.29
C ALA A 73 19.99 -27.78 -12.22
N ASP A 74 19.81 -26.72 -11.42
CA ASP A 74 20.72 -26.56 -10.26
C ASP A 74 19.98 -26.79 -8.95
N THR A 75 20.67 -27.41 -7.98
CA THR A 75 20.22 -27.50 -6.61
C THR A 75 20.31 -26.12 -5.98
N THR A 76 19.26 -25.72 -5.27
CA THR A 76 19.19 -24.45 -4.56
C THR A 76 18.83 -24.67 -3.10
N GLU A 77 19.32 -23.82 -2.22
CA GLU A 77 18.89 -23.81 -0.83
C GLU A 77 17.61 -22.95 -0.73
N ILE A 78 16.56 -23.54 -0.15
CA ILE A 78 15.32 -22.86 0.15
C ILE A 78 14.95 -23.08 1.61
N ALA A 79 14.26 -22.10 2.20
CA ALA A 79 13.75 -22.20 3.56
C ALA A 79 12.27 -22.55 3.54
N LEU A 80 11.89 -23.66 4.15
CA LEU A 80 10.50 -24.11 4.30
C LEU A 80 10.01 -23.86 5.71
N MET A 81 8.76 -23.43 5.86
CA MET A 81 8.11 -23.34 7.15
C MET A 81 7.31 -24.60 7.44
N ALA A 82 7.57 -25.23 8.55
CA ALA A 82 6.75 -26.30 9.10
C ALA A 82 5.52 -25.76 9.82
N ARG A 83 4.49 -26.60 9.99
CA ARG A 83 3.23 -26.24 10.66
C ARG A 83 3.41 -25.86 12.13
N ASP A 84 4.44 -26.37 12.77
CA ASP A 84 4.81 -26.06 14.16
C ASP A 84 5.58 -24.73 14.30
N GLY A 85 5.79 -24.00 13.17
CA GLY A 85 6.51 -22.74 13.14
C GLY A 85 8.02 -22.87 13.04
N SER A 86 8.58 -24.09 13.00
CA SER A 86 10.01 -24.28 12.76
C SER A 86 10.36 -24.01 11.29
N VAL A 87 11.58 -23.55 11.04
CA VAL A 87 12.12 -23.32 9.69
C VAL A 87 13.08 -24.43 9.34
N LEU A 88 12.87 -25.02 8.17
CA LEU A 88 13.70 -26.08 7.60
C LEU A 88 14.49 -25.49 6.45
N ASP A 89 15.80 -25.34 6.62
CA ASP A 89 16.69 -25.03 5.51
C ASP A 89 16.91 -26.31 4.73
N VAL A 90 16.53 -26.34 3.47
CA VAL A 90 16.56 -27.55 2.65
C VAL A 90 17.27 -27.28 1.33
N GLU A 91 18.00 -28.31 0.87
CA GLU A 91 18.51 -28.34 -0.50
C GLU A 91 17.42 -28.92 -1.40
N ALA A 92 17.02 -28.19 -2.44
CA ALA A 92 15.96 -28.55 -3.35
C ALA A 92 16.43 -28.53 -4.80
N ALA A 93 15.90 -29.45 -5.61
CA ALA A 93 16.01 -29.40 -7.06
C ALA A 93 14.69 -28.88 -7.65
N VAL A 94 14.81 -27.95 -8.60
CA VAL A 94 13.66 -27.39 -9.32
C VAL A 94 13.68 -27.87 -10.76
N VAL A 95 12.61 -28.53 -11.17
CA VAL A 95 12.48 -29.07 -12.54
C VAL A 95 11.23 -28.46 -13.18
N ARG A 96 11.39 -27.91 -14.39
CA ARG A 96 10.25 -27.47 -15.20
C ARG A 96 9.62 -28.68 -15.89
N GLU A 97 8.30 -28.86 -15.73
CA GLU A 97 7.59 -29.94 -16.38
C GLU A 97 7.33 -29.66 -17.87
N SER A 98 7.79 -30.56 -18.74
CA SER A 98 7.54 -30.47 -20.18
C SER A 98 6.14 -30.95 -20.50
N GLY A 99 5.36 -30.15 -21.25
CA GLY A 99 4.06 -30.54 -21.78
C GLY A 99 2.80 -30.20 -20.96
N LEU A 100 2.95 -29.69 -19.74
CA LEU A 100 1.82 -29.33 -18.83
C LEU A 100 1.67 -27.83 -18.56
N GLY A 101 2.15 -26.98 -19.46
CA GLY A 101 2.17 -25.54 -19.28
C GLY A 101 3.35 -25.08 -18.41
N ASN A 102 3.22 -23.91 -17.78
CA ASN A 102 4.29 -23.33 -16.97
C ASN A 102 4.24 -23.88 -15.54
N ARG A 103 4.58 -25.17 -15.35
CA ARG A 103 4.60 -25.82 -14.04
C ARG A 103 6.02 -26.20 -13.66
N TYR A 104 6.29 -26.20 -12.35
CA TYR A 104 7.57 -26.55 -11.78
C TYR A 104 7.38 -27.56 -10.66
N THR A 105 8.17 -28.63 -10.67
CA THR A 105 8.32 -29.56 -9.55
C THR A 105 9.48 -29.11 -8.69
N VAL A 106 9.25 -28.90 -7.41
CA VAL A 106 10.28 -28.63 -6.39
C VAL A 106 10.44 -29.88 -5.58
N SER A 107 11.58 -30.54 -5.71
CA SER A 107 11.93 -31.77 -5.00
C SER A 107 12.94 -31.49 -3.90
N ILE A 108 12.61 -31.79 -2.66
CA ILE A 108 13.49 -31.62 -1.52
C ILE A 108 14.46 -32.84 -1.48
N LEU A 109 15.72 -32.53 -1.63
CA LEU A 109 16.79 -33.56 -1.66
C LEU A 109 17.26 -33.93 -0.25
N ARG A 110 17.43 -32.92 0.61
CA ARG A 110 17.81 -33.12 2.03
C ARG A 110 17.47 -31.91 2.89
N VAL A 111 17.31 -32.14 4.17
CA VAL A 111 17.24 -31.07 5.17
C VAL A 111 18.68 -30.74 5.59
N VAL A 112 19.05 -29.47 5.43
CA VAL A 112 20.40 -28.98 5.79
C VAL A 112 20.43 -28.57 7.26
N ALA A 113 19.39 -27.84 7.70
CA ALA A 113 19.23 -27.43 9.10
C ALA A 113 17.77 -27.36 9.49
N ARG A 114 17.49 -27.53 10.78
CA ARG A 114 16.21 -27.19 11.40
C ARG A 114 16.48 -26.22 12.52
N SER A 115 15.89 -25.01 12.42
CA SER A 115 16.02 -24.01 13.46
C SER A 115 14.69 -23.89 14.22
N ASP A 116 14.76 -24.08 15.54
CA ASP A 116 13.65 -23.77 16.42
C ASP A 116 13.32 -22.26 16.36
N ALA A 117 12.08 -21.92 16.64
CA ALA A 117 11.38 -20.63 16.48
C ALA A 117 12.11 -19.31 16.83
N GLY A 118 13.42 -19.35 17.09
CA GLY A 118 14.28 -18.15 17.26
C GLY A 118 14.52 -17.34 15.97
N ARG A 119 14.20 -17.91 14.80
CA ARG A 119 14.20 -17.23 13.48
C ARG A 119 12.81 -16.85 13.01
N LEU A 120 11.88 -16.60 13.91
CA LEU A 120 10.58 -15.97 13.62
C LEU A 120 10.72 -14.50 13.14
N ALA A 121 11.94 -13.99 13.00
CA ALA A 121 12.20 -12.67 12.46
C ALA A 121 11.72 -12.44 11.01
N PRO A 122 11.74 -13.43 10.07
CA PRO A 122 11.20 -13.18 8.73
C PRO A 122 9.68 -13.08 8.67
N PHE A 123 8.94 -13.67 9.63
CA PHE A 123 7.47 -13.62 9.67
C PHE A 123 6.90 -12.58 10.63
N ALA A 124 7.69 -12.07 11.57
CA ALA A 124 7.29 -10.93 12.39
C ALA A 124 6.97 -9.68 11.54
N GLY A 125 7.34 -9.70 10.26
CA GLY A 125 7.12 -8.63 9.32
C GLY A 125 6.16 -8.91 8.17
N CYS A 126 5.43 -10.04 8.13
CA CYS A 126 4.52 -10.40 7.04
C CYS A 126 3.06 -10.50 7.50
N ASP A 127 2.14 -10.12 6.61
CA ASP A 127 0.70 -10.35 6.77
C ASP A 127 0.37 -11.83 6.56
N ALA A 128 -0.21 -12.48 7.55
CA ALA A 128 -0.50 -13.92 7.54
C ALA A 128 -1.46 -14.38 6.44
N LEU A 129 -2.32 -13.50 5.92
CA LEU A 129 -3.28 -13.84 4.87
C LEU A 129 -2.67 -13.77 3.48
N THR A 130 -1.86 -12.76 3.23
CA THR A 130 -1.37 -12.42 1.87
C THR A 130 0.09 -12.75 1.64
N GLY A 131 0.87 -12.92 2.72
CA GLY A 131 2.33 -13.12 2.65
C GLY A 131 3.10 -11.85 2.26
N LEU A 132 2.44 -10.72 2.09
CA LEU A 132 3.08 -9.42 1.86
C LEU A 132 3.68 -8.88 3.16
N ALA A 133 4.52 -7.87 3.07
CA ALA A 133 5.01 -7.16 4.25
C ALA A 133 3.84 -6.68 5.12
N SER A 134 4.00 -6.77 6.44
CA SER A 134 3.03 -6.24 7.41
C SER A 134 3.08 -4.71 7.47
N ARG A 135 2.16 -4.11 8.20
CA ARG A 135 2.15 -2.69 8.48
C ARG A 135 3.44 -2.23 9.17
N GLU A 136 3.91 -3.01 10.13
CA GLU A 136 5.14 -2.71 10.89
C GLU A 136 6.35 -2.70 9.95
N SER A 137 6.53 -3.76 9.17
CA SER A 137 7.61 -3.85 8.18
C SER A 137 7.53 -2.76 7.11
N PHE A 138 6.32 -2.39 6.70
CA PHE A 138 6.13 -1.27 5.78
C PHE A 138 6.66 0.04 6.37
N LEU A 139 6.34 0.37 7.63
CA LEU A 139 6.77 1.60 8.27
C LEU A 139 8.29 1.63 8.46
N GLU A 140 8.88 0.54 8.92
CA GLU A 140 10.33 0.40 9.08
C GLU A 140 11.06 0.58 7.74
N ARG A 141 10.57 -0.08 6.70
CA ARG A 141 11.16 0.01 5.35
C ARG A 141 10.99 1.41 4.75
N LEU A 142 9.84 2.04 4.94
CA LEU A 142 9.60 3.41 4.48
C LEU A 142 10.61 4.38 5.09
N ASP A 143 10.88 4.28 6.39
CA ASP A 143 11.87 5.12 7.08
C ASP A 143 13.29 4.89 6.55
N VAL A 144 13.65 3.63 6.22
CA VAL A 144 14.96 3.31 5.62
C VAL A 144 15.07 3.91 4.21
N GLU A 145 14.07 3.71 3.36
CA GLU A 145 14.08 4.20 1.99
C GLU A 145 14.01 5.73 1.93
N MET A 146 13.28 6.38 2.83
CA MET A 146 13.27 7.85 2.94
C MET A 146 14.64 8.40 3.27
N ARG A 147 15.37 7.80 4.21
CA ARG A 147 16.75 8.22 4.52
C ARG A 147 17.69 8.00 3.34
N ALA A 148 17.56 6.87 2.65
CA ALA A 148 18.35 6.56 1.46
C ALA A 148 18.03 7.54 0.31
N ALA A 149 16.77 7.87 0.10
CA ALA A 149 16.33 8.87 -0.88
C ALA A 149 16.87 10.26 -0.57
N ALA A 150 16.83 10.68 0.70
CA ALA A 150 17.33 11.97 1.15
C ALA A 150 18.86 12.09 0.96
N SER A 151 19.63 11.05 1.31
CA SER A 151 21.08 11.05 1.19
C SER A 151 21.56 10.88 -0.26
N GLY A 152 20.83 10.08 -1.06
CA GLY A 152 21.20 9.76 -2.44
C GLY A 152 20.61 10.70 -3.50
N GLY A 153 19.77 11.68 -3.12
CA GLY A 153 19.08 12.57 -4.05
C GLY A 153 18.13 11.85 -5.02
N ARG A 154 17.68 10.63 -4.68
CA ARG A 154 16.79 9.84 -5.52
C ARG A 154 15.33 10.06 -5.11
N PRO A 155 14.39 10.15 -6.06
CA PRO A 155 12.99 10.24 -5.71
C PRO A 155 12.50 8.92 -5.10
N LEU A 156 11.46 9.03 -4.27
CA LEU A 156 10.71 7.91 -3.69
C LEU A 156 9.24 8.19 -3.86
N ALA A 157 8.45 7.18 -4.21
CA ALA A 157 7.00 7.35 -4.22
C ALA A 157 6.31 6.30 -3.36
N LEU A 158 5.21 6.71 -2.76
CA LEU A 158 4.30 5.86 -2.01
C LEU A 158 2.95 5.81 -2.73
N VAL A 159 2.44 4.61 -2.93
CA VAL A 159 1.08 4.38 -3.41
C VAL A 159 0.31 3.64 -2.32
N LEU A 160 -0.76 4.22 -1.84
CA LEU A 160 -1.75 3.55 -0.99
C LEU A 160 -2.90 3.08 -1.87
N ALA A 161 -3.42 1.90 -1.60
CA ALA A 161 -4.46 1.29 -2.41
C ALA A 161 -5.49 0.61 -1.52
N ASP A 162 -6.76 0.83 -1.81
CA ASP A 162 -7.92 0.28 -1.10
C ASP A 162 -8.76 -0.56 -2.06
N VAL A 163 -9.23 -1.70 -1.58
CA VAL A 163 -10.09 -2.60 -2.36
C VAL A 163 -11.53 -2.11 -2.32
N ASP A 164 -12.00 -1.61 -3.44
CA ASP A 164 -13.35 -1.06 -3.53
C ASP A 164 -14.42 -2.10 -3.19
N HIS A 165 -15.26 -1.79 -2.20
CA HIS A 165 -16.41 -2.61 -1.82
C HIS A 165 -16.09 -4.06 -1.38
N LEU A 166 -14.91 -4.33 -0.81
CA LEU A 166 -14.53 -5.68 -0.33
C LEU A 166 -15.56 -6.23 0.67
N ARG A 167 -16.09 -5.38 1.55
CA ARG A 167 -17.15 -5.76 2.50
C ARG A 167 -18.38 -6.33 1.80
N LYS A 168 -18.79 -5.75 0.65
CA LYS A 168 -19.91 -6.28 -0.15
C LYS A 168 -19.61 -7.68 -0.69
N VAL A 169 -18.35 -7.96 -1.05
CA VAL A 169 -17.94 -9.32 -1.45
C VAL A 169 -18.07 -10.28 -0.28
N ALA A 170 -17.61 -9.90 0.92
CA ALA A 170 -17.75 -10.71 2.12
C ALA A 170 -19.22 -10.97 2.48
N ASP A 171 -20.08 -9.97 2.38
CA ASP A 171 -21.51 -10.06 2.71
C ASP A 171 -22.28 -10.92 1.70
N THR A 172 -21.93 -10.88 0.41
CA THR A 172 -22.67 -11.57 -0.66
C THR A 172 -22.11 -12.94 -1.02
N ARG A 173 -20.79 -13.17 -0.83
CA ARG A 173 -20.07 -14.38 -1.28
C ARG A 173 -19.30 -15.08 -0.15
N GLY A 174 -19.38 -14.56 1.06
CA GLY A 174 -18.70 -15.10 2.23
C GLY A 174 -17.29 -14.54 2.46
N ARG A 175 -16.83 -14.70 3.70
CA ARG A 175 -15.50 -14.22 4.13
C ARG A 175 -14.35 -14.91 3.40
N ASP A 176 -14.50 -16.19 3.07
CA ASP A 176 -13.49 -16.96 2.34
C ASP A 176 -13.28 -16.44 0.91
N ALA A 177 -14.36 -15.98 0.24
CA ALA A 177 -14.27 -15.33 -1.04
C ALA A 177 -13.51 -13.99 -0.95
N ALA A 178 -13.79 -13.18 0.08
CA ALA A 178 -13.05 -11.93 0.31
C ALA A 178 -11.57 -12.21 0.62
N ALA A 179 -11.26 -13.22 1.43
CA ALA A 179 -9.89 -13.65 1.70
C ALA A 179 -9.18 -14.14 0.42
N SER A 180 -9.88 -14.85 -0.46
CA SER A 180 -9.35 -15.28 -1.76
C SER A 180 -9.05 -14.09 -2.67
N VAL A 181 -9.93 -13.06 -2.69
CA VAL A 181 -9.69 -11.80 -3.41
C VAL A 181 -8.40 -11.15 -2.91
N LEU A 182 -8.23 -10.98 -1.60
CA LEU A 182 -7.04 -10.34 -1.01
C LEU A 182 -5.74 -11.08 -1.37
N ARG A 183 -5.73 -12.42 -1.34
CA ARG A 183 -4.55 -13.22 -1.74
C ARG A 183 -4.21 -13.01 -3.23
N LYS A 184 -5.22 -13.03 -4.09
CA LYS A 184 -5.02 -12.81 -5.53
C LYS A 184 -4.55 -11.40 -5.83
N LEU A 185 -5.09 -10.39 -5.15
CA LEU A 185 -4.64 -9.00 -5.24
C LEU A 185 -3.19 -8.86 -4.81
N ALA A 186 -2.78 -9.50 -3.71
CA ALA A 186 -1.40 -9.51 -3.27
C ALA A 186 -0.44 -10.01 -4.37
N GLY A 187 -0.78 -11.12 -5.02
CA GLY A 187 -0.01 -11.65 -6.16
C GLY A 187 0.02 -10.69 -7.35
N ILE A 188 -1.12 -10.07 -7.71
CA ILE A 188 -1.18 -9.08 -8.79
C ILE A 188 -0.32 -7.85 -8.49
N LEU A 189 -0.41 -7.32 -7.27
CA LEU A 189 0.36 -6.15 -6.86
C LEU A 189 1.85 -6.44 -6.87
N ARG A 190 2.27 -7.59 -6.30
CA ARG A 190 3.69 -7.99 -6.25
C ARG A 190 4.26 -8.23 -7.66
N ALA A 191 3.53 -8.91 -8.53
CA ALA A 191 3.93 -9.12 -9.92
C ALA A 191 3.93 -7.83 -10.77
N GLY A 192 3.21 -6.81 -10.33
CA GLY A 192 3.09 -5.53 -11.01
C GLY A 192 4.16 -4.50 -10.67
N VAL A 193 5.11 -4.81 -9.77
CA VAL A 193 6.20 -3.92 -9.34
C VAL A 193 7.55 -4.64 -9.46
N ARG A 194 8.64 -3.91 -9.29
CA ARG A 194 10.01 -4.45 -9.36
C ARG A 194 10.38 -5.20 -8.09
N GLU A 195 11.49 -5.93 -8.12
CA GLU A 195 12.00 -6.66 -6.97
C GLU A 195 12.43 -5.72 -5.83
N GLU A 196 13.04 -4.58 -6.16
CA GLU A 196 13.44 -3.54 -5.21
C GLU A 196 12.28 -2.76 -4.58
N ASP A 197 11.08 -2.84 -5.16
CA ASP A 197 9.88 -2.19 -4.63
C ASP A 197 9.24 -3.07 -3.54
N LEU A 198 8.66 -2.42 -2.53
CA LEU A 198 7.94 -3.13 -1.46
C LEU A 198 6.44 -3.08 -1.70
N VAL A 199 5.78 -4.23 -1.53
CA VAL A 199 4.32 -4.31 -1.41
C VAL A 199 3.97 -4.81 -0.02
N ALA A 200 3.06 -4.12 0.65
CA ALA A 200 2.61 -4.44 1.99
C ALA A 200 1.09 -4.44 2.09
N ARG A 201 0.55 -5.18 3.05
CA ARG A 201 -0.84 -5.05 3.49
C ARG A 201 -0.86 -4.36 4.84
N ILE A 202 -1.48 -3.19 4.90
CA ILE A 202 -1.39 -2.29 6.05
C ILE A 202 -2.66 -2.21 6.89
N ALA A 203 -3.79 -2.70 6.33
CA ALA A 203 -5.08 -2.84 7.03
C ALA A 203 -5.91 -3.96 6.38
N GLU A 204 -7.21 -4.09 6.76
CA GLU A 204 -8.09 -5.15 6.28
C GLU A 204 -8.19 -5.22 4.76
N ASP A 205 -8.37 -4.08 4.09
CA ASP A 205 -8.53 -3.90 2.65
C ASP A 205 -7.51 -2.92 2.03
N ASP A 206 -6.57 -2.41 2.86
CA ASP A 206 -5.58 -1.44 2.43
C ASP A 206 -4.21 -2.08 2.16
N PHE A 207 -3.63 -1.71 1.03
CA PHE A 207 -2.28 -2.07 0.62
C PHE A 207 -1.41 -0.81 0.47
N ALA A 208 -0.11 -0.98 0.63
CA ALA A 208 0.89 0.05 0.39
C ALA A 208 1.96 -0.46 -0.57
N VAL A 209 2.44 0.42 -1.45
CA VAL A 209 3.54 0.12 -2.37
C VAL A 209 4.58 1.22 -2.28
N ILE A 210 5.80 0.87 -1.88
CA ILE A 210 6.96 1.75 -1.91
C ILE A 210 7.65 1.56 -3.26
N LEU A 211 7.77 2.63 -4.03
CA LEU A 211 8.37 2.63 -5.36
C LEU A 211 9.70 3.39 -5.31
N ASN A 212 10.80 2.63 -5.32
CA ASN A 212 12.15 3.18 -5.19
C ASN A 212 12.63 3.83 -6.49
N GLY A 213 13.23 5.01 -6.38
CA GLY A 213 13.78 5.74 -7.52
C GLY A 213 12.74 6.32 -8.48
N LEU A 214 11.46 6.29 -8.13
CA LEU A 214 10.38 6.79 -8.98
C LEU A 214 9.79 8.09 -8.43
N GLY A 215 9.70 9.11 -9.31
CA GLY A 215 8.97 10.34 -9.03
C GLY A 215 7.48 10.23 -9.40
N ARG A 216 6.74 11.29 -9.16
CA ARG A 216 5.27 11.39 -9.32
C ARG A 216 4.74 10.83 -10.65
N GLY A 217 5.34 11.21 -11.79
CA GLY A 217 4.87 10.79 -13.12
C GLY A 217 4.96 9.28 -13.32
N SER A 218 6.10 8.67 -12.98
CA SER A 218 6.33 7.24 -13.08
C SER A 218 5.49 6.45 -12.07
N ALA A 219 5.35 6.96 -10.84
CA ALA A 219 4.49 6.36 -9.83
C ALA A 219 3.03 6.31 -10.27
N ARG A 220 2.53 7.38 -10.91
CA ARG A 220 1.19 7.40 -11.50
C ARG A 220 1.00 6.32 -12.57
N GLN A 221 2.01 6.11 -13.42
CA GLN A 221 1.95 5.08 -14.46
C GLN A 221 1.90 3.67 -13.85
N VAL A 222 2.72 3.39 -12.84
CA VAL A 222 2.70 2.11 -12.11
C VAL A 222 1.33 1.91 -11.45
N ALA A 223 0.83 2.90 -10.70
CA ALA A 223 -0.48 2.83 -10.04
C ALA A 223 -1.62 2.62 -11.06
N ALA A 224 -1.60 3.30 -12.21
CA ALA A 224 -2.59 3.13 -13.26
C ALA A 224 -2.55 1.72 -13.87
N ARG A 225 -1.36 1.15 -14.05
CA ARG A 225 -1.18 -0.23 -14.52
C ARG A 225 -1.73 -1.23 -13.51
N LEU A 226 -1.40 -1.08 -12.22
CA LEU A 226 -1.91 -1.93 -11.14
C LEU A 226 -3.44 -1.90 -11.11
N ARG A 227 -4.04 -0.71 -11.06
CA ARG A 227 -5.49 -0.51 -11.09
C ARG A 227 -6.13 -1.24 -12.29
N SER A 228 -5.60 -0.99 -13.49
CA SER A 228 -6.14 -1.58 -14.73
C SER A 228 -5.99 -3.10 -14.78
N THR A 229 -4.93 -3.66 -14.18
CA THR A 229 -4.74 -5.10 -14.07
C THR A 229 -5.78 -5.72 -13.14
N VAL A 230 -6.03 -5.11 -11.99
CA VAL A 230 -7.05 -5.54 -11.03
C VAL A 230 -8.46 -5.46 -11.66
N GLU A 231 -8.81 -4.34 -12.29
CA GLU A 231 -10.10 -4.13 -12.94
C GLU A 231 -10.42 -5.21 -13.99
N ARG A 232 -9.42 -5.62 -14.76
CA ARG A 232 -9.56 -6.66 -15.78
C ARG A 232 -9.56 -8.08 -15.24
N PHE A 233 -9.04 -8.27 -14.04
CA PHE A 233 -8.95 -9.59 -13.43
C PHE A 233 -10.34 -10.09 -13.04
N ARG A 234 -10.62 -11.38 -13.30
CA ARG A 234 -11.86 -12.04 -12.93
C ARG A 234 -11.62 -12.95 -11.72
N PHE A 235 -12.26 -12.60 -10.64
CA PHE A 235 -12.19 -13.34 -9.39
C PHE A 235 -13.27 -14.42 -9.37
N THR A 236 -13.00 -15.54 -8.70
CA THR A 236 -13.98 -16.60 -8.42
C THR A 236 -14.05 -16.78 -6.90
N ALA A 237 -15.23 -17.03 -6.35
CA ALA A 237 -15.42 -17.21 -4.92
C ALA A 237 -14.70 -18.47 -4.42
N THR A 238 -14.85 -19.57 -5.19
CA THR A 238 -14.15 -20.84 -5.00
C THR A 238 -13.61 -21.31 -6.35
N TRP A 239 -12.71 -22.25 -6.34
CA TRP A 239 -12.12 -22.81 -7.57
C TRP A 239 -13.13 -23.67 -8.38
N ASP A 240 -14.22 -24.14 -7.76
CA ASP A 240 -15.36 -24.83 -8.40
C ASP A 240 -16.47 -23.86 -8.89
N ASP A 241 -16.39 -22.58 -8.51
CA ASP A 241 -17.40 -21.58 -8.89
C ASP A 241 -17.15 -21.15 -10.35
N THR A 242 -18.10 -21.46 -11.20
CA THR A 242 -18.08 -21.01 -12.61
C THR A 242 -18.45 -19.54 -12.76
N SER A 243 -18.99 -18.91 -11.70
CA SER A 243 -19.34 -17.50 -11.68
C SER A 243 -18.14 -16.63 -11.33
N SER A 244 -17.65 -15.83 -12.29
CA SER A 244 -16.61 -14.84 -12.05
C SER A 244 -17.21 -13.47 -11.76
N PHE A 245 -16.51 -12.68 -10.94
CA PHE A 245 -16.89 -11.31 -10.62
C PHE A 245 -15.69 -10.36 -10.70
N GLY A 246 -15.96 -9.08 -10.88
CA GLY A 246 -14.95 -8.04 -10.89
C GLY A 246 -14.78 -7.41 -9.50
N VAL A 247 -13.55 -6.99 -9.20
CA VAL A 247 -13.20 -6.13 -8.07
C VAL A 247 -12.37 -4.99 -8.61
N THR A 248 -12.50 -3.81 -8.05
CA THR A 248 -11.70 -2.64 -8.41
C THR A 248 -10.91 -2.14 -7.20
N MET A 249 -9.96 -1.25 -7.45
CA MET A 249 -9.16 -0.60 -6.42
C MET A 249 -9.10 0.90 -6.67
N SER A 250 -9.13 1.66 -5.59
CA SER A 250 -8.79 3.08 -5.57
C SER A 250 -7.36 3.26 -5.09
N LEU A 251 -6.58 4.11 -5.75
CA LEU A 251 -5.17 4.30 -5.44
C LEU A 251 -4.86 5.79 -5.26
N GLY A 252 -4.15 6.11 -4.16
CA GLY A 252 -3.60 7.42 -3.87
C GLY A 252 -2.08 7.39 -3.91
N ALA A 253 -1.45 8.33 -4.60
CA ALA A 253 0.00 8.38 -4.74
C ALA A 253 0.57 9.74 -4.29
N ALA A 254 1.72 9.69 -3.61
CA ALA A 254 2.53 10.85 -3.27
C ALA A 254 4.01 10.53 -3.48
N SER A 255 4.85 11.56 -3.66
CA SER A 255 6.27 11.38 -3.96
C SER A 255 7.16 12.32 -3.13
N TYR A 256 8.31 11.79 -2.72
CA TYR A 256 9.40 12.55 -2.14
C TYR A 256 10.42 12.93 -3.25
N PRO A 257 11.02 14.12 -3.24
CA PRO A 257 10.80 15.22 -2.30
C PRO A 257 9.66 16.16 -2.70
N THR A 258 8.94 15.88 -3.80
CA THR A 258 8.00 16.82 -4.43
C THR A 258 6.80 17.13 -3.52
N ASP A 259 6.26 16.12 -2.84
CA ASP A 259 5.00 16.22 -2.09
C ASP A 259 5.18 16.18 -0.57
N ALA A 260 6.33 15.66 -0.10
CA ALA A 260 6.58 15.39 1.31
C ALA A 260 8.03 15.66 1.69
N GLU A 261 8.26 15.97 2.97
CA GLU A 261 9.60 16.19 3.55
C GLU A 261 9.99 15.06 4.53
N SER A 262 9.02 14.25 4.98
CA SER A 262 9.21 13.14 5.90
C SER A 262 8.38 11.92 5.51
N ALA A 263 8.68 10.74 6.09
CA ALA A 263 7.90 9.52 5.90
C ALA A 263 6.44 9.69 6.35
N ALA A 264 6.22 10.30 7.50
CA ALA A 264 4.88 10.57 8.02
C ALA A 264 4.09 11.51 7.10
N ASP A 265 4.76 12.53 6.56
CA ASP A 265 4.16 13.45 5.59
C ASP A 265 3.81 12.73 4.29
N LEU A 266 4.71 11.86 3.81
CA LEU A 266 4.47 11.08 2.58
C LEU A 266 3.26 10.16 2.72
N VAL A 267 3.10 9.50 3.88
CA VAL A 267 1.92 8.67 4.18
C VAL A 267 0.66 9.53 4.22
N SER A 268 0.69 10.68 4.91
CA SER A 268 -0.45 11.60 4.97
C SER A 268 -0.89 12.07 3.58
N ARG A 269 0.06 12.45 2.72
CA ARG A 269 -0.22 12.91 1.34
C ARG A 269 -0.77 11.81 0.44
N ALA A 270 -0.23 10.59 0.57
CA ALA A 270 -0.76 9.45 -0.16
C ALA A 270 -2.18 9.09 0.32
N GLN A 271 -2.47 9.23 1.62
CA GLN A 271 -3.81 9.03 2.19
C GLN A 271 -4.80 10.09 1.68
N GLU A 272 -4.44 11.37 1.71
CA GLU A 272 -5.27 12.45 1.13
C GLU A 272 -5.61 12.15 -0.35
N ALA A 273 -4.62 11.68 -1.11
CA ALA A 273 -4.84 11.29 -2.50
C ALA A 273 -5.77 10.08 -2.64
N LEU A 274 -5.65 9.07 -1.77
CA LEU A 274 -6.53 7.91 -1.77
C LEU A 274 -7.98 8.30 -1.44
N ASP A 275 -8.17 9.15 -0.45
CA ASP A 275 -9.50 9.65 -0.06
C ASP A 275 -10.16 10.46 -1.21
N GLU A 276 -9.37 11.23 -1.94
CA GLU A 276 -9.84 11.91 -3.15
C GLU A 276 -10.23 10.92 -4.26
N ALA A 277 -9.43 9.86 -4.47
CA ALA A 277 -9.79 8.80 -5.43
C ALA A 277 -11.11 8.11 -5.07
N ARG A 278 -11.34 7.86 -3.77
CA ARG A 278 -12.59 7.28 -3.26
C ARG A 278 -13.78 8.23 -3.44
N SER A 279 -13.62 9.52 -3.12
CA SER A 279 -14.67 10.54 -3.20
C SER A 279 -15.16 10.80 -4.62
N LEU A 280 -14.23 10.76 -5.57
CA LEU A 280 -14.50 10.98 -6.99
C LEU A 280 -15.14 9.78 -7.71
N GLY A 281 -15.53 8.72 -6.98
CA GLY A 281 -16.28 7.57 -7.53
C GLY A 281 -15.49 6.28 -7.64
N ARG A 282 -14.37 6.16 -6.94
CA ARG A 282 -13.54 4.93 -6.86
C ARG A 282 -12.93 4.48 -8.19
N ASN A 283 -12.33 3.29 -8.20
CA ASN A 283 -11.69 2.67 -9.38
C ASN A 283 -10.79 3.64 -10.16
N ARG A 284 -9.96 4.37 -9.47
CA ARG A 284 -9.07 5.38 -10.06
C ARG A 284 -7.77 5.57 -9.31
N VAL A 285 -6.85 6.22 -9.98
CA VAL A 285 -5.60 6.69 -9.40
C VAL A 285 -5.70 8.20 -9.23
N TRP A 286 -5.41 8.67 -8.03
CA TRP A 286 -5.21 10.07 -7.75
C TRP A 286 -3.80 10.30 -7.24
N CYS A 287 -3.10 11.29 -7.79
CA CYS A 287 -1.81 11.70 -7.26
C CYS A 287 -2.00 12.94 -6.42
N TYR A 288 -1.38 12.94 -5.23
CA TYR A 288 -1.36 14.15 -4.42
C TYR A 288 -0.83 15.31 -5.26
N THR A 289 -1.58 16.35 -5.30
CA THR A 289 -1.15 17.64 -5.82
C THR A 289 -1.18 18.60 -4.65
N ARG A 290 -0.02 19.17 -4.32
CA ARG A 290 0.01 20.26 -3.35
C ARG A 290 -0.90 21.35 -3.90
N ARG A 291 -2.14 21.41 -3.42
CA ARG A 291 -3.02 22.50 -3.80
C ARG A 291 -2.37 23.77 -3.27
N PRO A 292 -2.14 24.79 -4.11
CA PRO A 292 -1.51 26.02 -3.67
C PRO A 292 -2.31 26.58 -2.50
N ARG A 293 -1.61 27.09 -1.49
CA ARG A 293 -2.26 27.89 -0.48
C ARG A 293 -2.66 29.18 -1.11
N VAL A 294 -3.94 29.44 -1.10
CA VAL A 294 -4.51 30.67 -1.67
C VAL A 294 -4.40 31.77 -0.63
N PRO A 295 -3.80 32.92 -0.95
CA PRO A 295 -3.80 34.06 -0.06
C PRO A 295 -5.24 34.43 0.30
N LEU A 296 -5.52 34.51 1.59
CA LEU A 296 -6.82 34.91 2.11
C LEU A 296 -6.60 35.76 3.36
N ARG A 297 -7.11 36.95 3.36
CA ARG A 297 -7.08 37.83 4.54
C ARG A 297 -8.48 38.08 5.06
N THR A 298 -8.91 37.26 6.02
CA THR A 298 -10.22 37.37 6.66
C THR A 298 -10.06 37.17 8.17
N PRO A 299 -10.91 37.77 9.00
CA PRO A 299 -10.85 37.55 10.44
C PRO A 299 -11.17 36.10 10.80
N VAL A 300 -10.44 35.56 11.77
CA VAL A 300 -10.66 34.21 12.32
C VAL A 300 -11.09 34.37 13.77
N TYR A 301 -12.18 33.73 14.09
CA TYR A 301 -12.72 33.73 15.44
C TYR A 301 -12.55 32.34 16.08
N LEU A 302 -12.25 32.33 17.36
CA LEU A 302 -12.36 31.14 18.19
C LEU A 302 -13.84 31.00 18.58
N ASP A 303 -14.45 29.87 18.22
CA ASP A 303 -15.86 29.61 18.53
C ASP A 303 -16.04 29.34 20.04
N GLY A 304 -17.09 29.94 20.61
CA GLY A 304 -17.45 29.82 22.01
C GLY A 304 -18.79 30.51 22.27
N ALA A 305 -19.17 30.68 23.53
CA ALA A 305 -20.39 31.38 23.91
C ALA A 305 -20.42 32.83 23.41
N ALA A 306 -19.23 33.46 23.26
CA ALA A 306 -19.00 34.69 22.53
C ALA A 306 -17.79 34.47 21.62
N PRO A 307 -17.91 34.63 20.30
CA PRO A 307 -16.78 34.47 19.38
C PRO A 307 -15.67 35.49 19.70
N LEU A 308 -14.44 34.98 19.92
CA LEU A 308 -13.28 35.80 20.21
C LEU A 308 -12.41 35.91 18.94
N LEU A 309 -12.13 37.15 18.51
CA LEU A 309 -11.20 37.39 17.41
C LEU A 309 -9.82 36.87 17.77
N LEU A 310 -9.35 35.86 17.08
CA LEU A 310 -8.05 35.22 17.28
C LEU A 310 -6.96 35.88 16.44
N GLY A 311 -7.29 36.32 15.23
CA GLY A 311 -6.37 36.91 14.27
C GLY A 311 -6.97 36.97 12.88
N TYR A 312 -6.09 36.95 11.88
CA TYR A 312 -6.49 36.98 10.46
C TYR A 312 -5.84 35.81 9.73
N THR A 313 -6.55 35.24 8.78
CA THR A 313 -5.94 34.27 7.85
C THR A 313 -4.84 34.94 7.06
N GLN A 314 -3.80 34.21 6.73
CA GLN A 314 -2.79 34.60 5.75
C GLN A 314 -2.95 33.79 4.47
N ASP A 315 -3.27 32.53 4.61
CA ASP A 315 -3.52 31.60 3.52
C ASP A 315 -4.53 30.51 3.91
N LEU A 316 -5.17 29.92 2.92
CA LEU A 316 -6.13 28.83 3.05
C LEU A 316 -5.78 27.71 2.07
N SER A 317 -5.92 26.48 2.53
CA SER A 317 -5.83 25.26 1.72
C SER A 317 -6.99 24.30 2.07
N PRO A 318 -7.24 23.23 1.30
CA PRO A 318 -8.29 22.27 1.63
C PRO A 318 -8.14 21.59 2.99
N SER A 319 -6.91 21.46 3.48
CA SER A 319 -6.56 20.77 4.72
C SER A 319 -6.25 21.70 5.89
N GLY A 320 -6.22 23.02 5.70
CA GLY A 320 -5.91 23.93 6.80
C GLY A 320 -5.67 25.37 6.39
N LEU A 321 -5.41 26.21 7.38
CA LEU A 321 -5.13 27.63 7.22
C LEU A 321 -3.96 28.08 8.11
N PHE A 322 -3.37 29.22 7.76
CA PHE A 322 -2.46 29.91 8.65
C PHE A 322 -3.14 31.14 9.24
N VAL A 323 -3.14 31.24 10.58
CA VAL A 323 -3.68 32.39 11.29
C VAL A 323 -2.53 33.27 11.76
N ALA A 324 -2.47 34.49 11.23
CA ALA A 324 -1.57 35.52 11.73
C ALA A 324 -2.14 36.06 13.05
N THR A 325 -1.48 35.81 14.16
CA THR A 325 -1.90 36.21 15.51
C THR A 325 -0.69 36.43 16.40
N SER A 326 -0.84 37.35 17.38
CA SER A 326 0.14 37.57 18.43
C SER A 326 -0.03 36.62 19.65
N ALA A 327 -1.14 35.88 19.70
CA ALA A 327 -1.49 34.95 20.76
C ALA A 327 -1.81 33.56 20.18
N PRO A 328 -0.80 32.83 19.67
CA PRO A 328 -1.02 31.51 19.12
C PRO A 328 -1.42 30.51 20.21
N ILE A 329 -2.29 29.58 19.85
CA ILE A 329 -2.64 28.42 20.67
C ILE A 329 -1.48 27.40 20.56
N ASP A 330 -1.21 26.66 21.62
CA ASP A 330 -0.11 25.69 21.68
C ASP A 330 -0.26 24.56 20.64
N VAL A 331 0.88 24.10 20.13
CA VAL A 331 0.95 22.99 19.17
C VAL A 331 0.32 21.73 19.75
N GLY A 332 -0.49 21.04 18.98
CA GLY A 332 -1.22 19.83 19.39
C GLY A 332 -2.62 20.10 19.94
N MET A 333 -2.93 21.33 20.32
CA MET A 333 -4.26 21.70 20.85
C MET A 333 -5.30 21.76 19.74
N ARG A 334 -6.53 21.34 20.07
CA ARG A 334 -7.70 21.47 19.22
C ARG A 334 -8.39 22.79 19.44
N CYS A 335 -8.85 23.40 18.38
CA CYS A 335 -9.63 24.64 18.44
C CYS A 335 -10.79 24.60 17.44
N ALA A 336 -11.93 25.12 17.85
CA ALA A 336 -13.05 25.38 16.96
C ALA A 336 -12.91 26.82 16.42
N LEU A 337 -12.86 26.94 15.10
CA LEU A 337 -12.62 28.21 14.43
C LEU A 337 -13.78 28.53 13.49
N SER A 338 -14.10 29.81 13.39
CA SER A 338 -14.98 30.31 12.32
C SER A 338 -14.35 31.51 11.60
N PHE A 339 -14.60 31.58 10.30
CA PHE A 339 -14.13 32.64 9.43
C PHE A 339 -15.03 32.82 8.21
N PRO A 340 -15.23 34.07 7.74
CA PRO A 340 -15.98 34.31 6.52
C PRO A 340 -15.16 33.98 5.28
N LEU A 341 -15.81 33.44 4.24
CA LEU A 341 -15.26 33.30 2.90
C LEU A 341 -16.01 34.21 1.93
N PRO A 342 -15.34 34.84 0.95
CA PRO A 342 -15.99 35.69 -0.05
C PRO A 342 -17.08 35.01 -0.88
N THR A 343 -16.99 33.66 -1.00
CA THR A 343 -17.93 32.84 -1.78
C THR A 343 -19.05 32.21 -0.94
N ALA A 344 -19.04 32.39 0.38
CA ALA A 344 -20.01 31.78 1.27
C ALA A 344 -21.00 32.81 1.85
N GLN A 345 -22.26 32.42 2.03
CA GLN A 345 -23.22 33.20 2.82
C GLN A 345 -23.08 32.86 4.30
N GLY A 346 -22.15 33.52 5.01
CA GLY A 346 -21.89 33.30 6.43
C GLY A 346 -20.47 32.81 6.71
N ASN A 347 -20.24 32.47 7.98
CA ASN A 347 -18.95 31.93 8.40
C ASN A 347 -18.86 30.44 8.13
N VAL A 348 -17.69 30.01 7.75
CA VAL A 348 -17.28 28.59 7.70
C VAL A 348 -16.84 28.19 9.11
N HIS A 349 -17.29 27.05 9.59
CA HIS A 349 -16.97 26.49 10.90
C HIS A 349 -16.12 25.23 10.76
N VAL A 350 -14.96 25.22 11.42
CA VAL A 350 -14.03 24.10 11.38
C VAL A 350 -13.53 23.75 12.78
N ILE A 351 -13.32 22.47 13.04
CA ILE A 351 -12.53 22.02 14.19
C ILE A 351 -11.16 21.63 13.61
N GLY A 352 -10.11 22.27 14.12
CA GLY A 352 -8.76 22.04 13.67
C GLY A 352 -7.80 21.80 14.85
N ARG A 353 -6.62 21.31 14.51
CA ARG A 353 -5.49 21.11 15.42
C ARG A 353 -4.36 22.05 15.03
N VAL A 354 -3.76 22.70 16.01
CA VAL A 354 -2.56 23.49 15.79
C VAL A 354 -1.37 22.57 15.54
N VAL A 355 -0.78 22.66 14.33
CA VAL A 355 0.34 21.81 13.91
C VAL A 355 1.68 22.51 13.95
N ARG A 356 1.68 23.84 13.98
CA ARG A 356 2.91 24.65 14.14
C ARG A 356 2.59 26.04 14.66
N THR A 357 3.57 26.66 15.32
CA THR A 357 3.55 28.08 15.68
C THR A 357 4.80 28.79 15.15
N VAL A 358 4.64 30.06 14.79
CA VAL A 358 5.74 30.96 14.40
C VAL A 358 5.76 32.10 15.41
N PRO A 359 6.76 32.14 16.31
CA PRO A 359 6.85 33.18 17.33
C PRO A 359 7.18 34.55 16.74
N LEU A 360 6.75 35.61 17.40
CA LEU A 360 6.95 36.99 16.97
C LEU A 360 8.42 37.37 16.78
N ALA A 361 9.33 36.80 17.57
CA ALA A 361 10.76 37.05 17.51
C ALA A 361 11.48 36.44 16.29
N VAL A 362 10.86 35.49 15.60
CA VAL A 362 11.40 34.81 14.42
C VAL A 362 10.79 35.38 13.13
N ALA A 363 9.79 36.24 13.23
CA ALA A 363 9.23 36.99 12.11
C ALA A 363 10.29 38.00 11.64
N ALA A 364 11.15 37.58 10.69
CA ALA A 364 12.14 38.45 10.07
C ALA A 364 11.46 39.61 9.30
N PRO A 365 12.14 40.71 9.02
CA PRO A 365 11.57 41.85 8.30
C PRO A 365 11.26 41.60 6.82
N ALA A 366 11.25 40.35 6.36
CA ALA A 366 10.84 39.98 5.03
C ALA A 366 9.31 39.78 4.96
N PRO A 367 8.62 40.24 3.89
CA PRO A 367 7.17 40.31 3.80
C PRO A 367 6.43 38.96 3.76
N THR A 368 7.10 37.85 3.95
CA THR A 368 6.56 36.50 3.73
C THR A 368 6.29 35.68 4.99
N ARG A 369 6.62 36.13 6.20
CA ARG A 369 6.39 35.36 7.43
C ARG A 369 5.82 36.23 8.56
N SER A 370 4.52 36.12 8.77
CA SER A 370 3.85 36.69 9.93
C SER A 370 3.98 35.73 11.13
N ALA A 371 4.07 36.30 12.35
CA ALA A 371 3.87 35.51 13.56
C ALA A 371 2.47 34.93 13.59
N GLY A 372 2.30 33.69 14.08
CA GLY A 372 1.00 33.05 14.08
C GLY A 372 1.06 31.55 14.26
N MET A 373 0.01 30.88 13.83
CA MET A 373 -0.09 29.41 13.90
C MET A 373 -0.71 28.80 12.63
N GLY A 374 -0.21 27.61 12.28
CA GLY A 374 -0.80 26.74 11.26
C GLY A 374 -1.81 25.81 11.92
N VAL A 375 -3.02 25.78 11.38
CA VAL A 375 -4.09 24.92 11.85
C VAL A 375 -4.47 23.94 10.74
N GLU A 376 -4.44 22.64 11.06
CA GLU A 376 -4.91 21.56 10.21
C GLU A 376 -6.37 21.26 10.54
N PHE A 377 -7.22 21.10 9.52
CA PHE A 377 -8.64 20.83 9.71
C PHE A 377 -8.86 19.34 10.03
N GLU A 378 -9.53 19.05 11.15
CA GLU A 378 -9.92 17.69 11.54
C GLU A 378 -11.39 17.38 11.24
N ARG A 379 -12.27 18.39 11.40
CA ARG A 379 -13.71 18.25 11.15
C ARG A 379 -14.31 19.55 10.66
N PHE A 380 -15.24 19.43 9.73
CA PHE A 380 -16.12 20.50 9.25
C PHE A 380 -17.39 19.89 8.64
N GLY A 381 -18.45 20.67 8.55
CA GLY A 381 -19.70 20.25 7.92
C GLY A 381 -19.58 20.09 6.40
N PRO A 382 -20.50 19.35 5.76
CA PRO A 382 -20.50 19.19 4.31
C PRO A 382 -20.67 20.51 3.54
N GLU A 383 -21.33 21.50 4.15
CA GLU A 383 -21.54 22.85 3.59
C GLU A 383 -20.27 23.67 3.70
N ASP A 384 -19.60 23.63 4.86
CA ASP A 384 -18.32 24.30 5.08
C ASP A 384 -17.24 23.76 4.12
N ARG A 385 -17.21 22.44 3.92
CA ARG A 385 -16.31 21.80 2.94
C ARG A 385 -16.55 22.35 1.54
N ARG A 386 -17.81 22.38 1.10
CA ARG A 386 -18.16 22.89 -0.23
C ARG A 386 -17.78 24.36 -0.40
N ALA A 387 -17.97 25.17 0.64
CA ALA A 387 -17.60 26.58 0.62
C ALA A 387 -16.09 26.78 0.48
N ILE A 388 -15.28 26.00 1.22
CA ILE A 388 -13.81 26.01 1.11
C ILE A 388 -13.38 25.60 -0.29
N ASP A 389 -13.88 24.46 -0.79
CA ASP A 389 -13.51 23.93 -2.11
C ASP A 389 -13.91 24.89 -3.25
N ALA A 390 -15.09 25.52 -3.16
CA ALA A 390 -15.54 26.51 -4.13
C ALA A 390 -14.64 27.75 -4.14
N TYR A 391 -14.28 28.28 -2.98
CA TYR A 391 -13.36 29.41 -2.88
C TYR A 391 -11.99 29.13 -3.48
N LEU A 392 -11.43 27.96 -3.16
CA LEU A 392 -10.12 27.53 -3.68
C LEU A 392 -10.17 27.37 -5.19
N TYR A 393 -11.23 26.77 -5.73
CA TYR A 393 -11.42 26.59 -7.17
C TYR A 393 -11.50 27.93 -7.92
N GLU A 394 -12.31 28.87 -7.42
CA GLU A 394 -12.42 30.20 -8.02
C GLU A 394 -11.11 30.99 -7.95
N SER A 395 -10.35 30.81 -6.87
CA SER A 395 -9.08 31.50 -6.68
C SER A 395 -7.97 30.93 -7.57
N GLU A 396 -7.97 29.62 -7.82
CA GLU A 396 -7.07 28.99 -8.80
C GLU A 396 -7.35 29.47 -10.23
N ALA A 397 -8.64 29.60 -10.59
CA ALA A 397 -9.03 30.11 -11.92
C ALA A 397 -8.65 31.58 -12.15
N ARG A 398 -8.41 32.35 -11.09
CA ARG A 398 -7.99 33.76 -11.15
C ARG A 398 -6.47 33.96 -11.17
N THR A 399 -5.69 32.91 -10.82
CA THR A 399 -4.22 32.97 -10.86
C THR A 399 -3.76 32.58 -12.27
N PRO A 400 -3.16 33.49 -13.08
CA PRO A 400 -2.66 33.13 -14.39
C PRO A 400 -1.58 32.02 -14.23
N LEU A 401 -1.66 30.99 -15.08
CA LEU A 401 -0.61 29.98 -15.20
C LEU A 401 0.72 30.70 -15.45
N PRO A 402 1.81 30.34 -14.76
CA PRO A 402 3.13 30.83 -15.12
C PRO A 402 3.39 30.44 -16.57
N ASP A 403 3.80 31.43 -17.38
CA ASP A 403 4.10 31.27 -18.80
C ASP A 403 4.94 30.04 -19.06
N SER A 404 4.47 29.17 -19.95
CA SER A 404 5.13 27.93 -20.38
C SER A 404 6.43 28.16 -21.14
N ASP A 405 6.87 29.41 -21.34
CA ASP A 405 8.01 29.77 -22.18
C ASP A 405 9.35 29.87 -21.44
N ALA A 406 9.42 29.51 -20.15
CA ALA A 406 10.67 29.58 -19.39
C ALA A 406 11.55 28.32 -19.48
N PHE A 407 11.21 27.32 -20.29
CA PHE A 407 12.00 26.09 -20.49
C PHE A 407 12.44 25.84 -21.94
N ALA A 408 12.50 26.90 -22.76
CA ALA A 408 13.08 26.84 -24.09
C ALA A 408 14.29 27.81 -24.16
N SER A 409 15.37 27.48 -23.46
CA SER A 409 16.75 27.98 -23.77
C SER A 409 17.79 27.11 -23.05
#